data_2b0e971f82dd3ed38c074a06851665db
#
_entry.id   2b0e971f82dd3ed38c074a06851665db
#
_cell.length_a   1.000
_cell.length_b   1.000
_cell.length_c   1.000
_cell.angle_alpha   90.00
_cell.angle_beta   90.00
_cell.angle_gamma   90.00
#
_symmetry.space_group_name_H-M   'P 1'
#
loop_
_entity.id
_entity.type
_entity.pdbx_description
1 polymer ?
#
loop_
_entity_poly.entity_id
_entity_poly.type
_entity_poly.pdbx_seq_one_letter_code
_entity_poly.pdbx_strand_id
1 'polypeptide(L)'
;SCASLELISFLSEPEFRRPLPPSAPLPTDYSRLFSYSSLARVRRGSRSATILAGNTTLFSFRNRNAALEAVRFATAFFGKGQFTGDTIEARDGGYVVRQSLEGPYFQPLTKEQIADGEHTKMAPNGTLANSGRALRGRSNLCQLEAVVTVKEKDGRFRLEFVIEGTNEVPVALELAFRHGGKLQGVDPLPGVTDGYLLRSGKGRYESGGDVIEFGPGRVEHTYTQVRGALPKWDGMSVFLTGMTPFRAALDIG
;
A
#
# COMPACT_ATOMS: atom_id res chain seq x y z
N SER A 1 -6.82 14.16 -30.51
CA SER A 1 -6.76 13.85 -29.07
C SER A 1 -7.91 14.54 -28.36
N CYS A 2 -8.42 13.98 -27.26
CA CYS A 2 -9.55 14.55 -26.51
C CYS A 2 -9.31 15.99 -26.05
N ALA A 3 -8.07 16.34 -25.72
CA ALA A 3 -7.69 17.69 -25.34
C ALA A 3 -7.97 18.77 -26.44
N SER A 4 -7.94 18.38 -27.71
CA SER A 4 -8.25 19.30 -28.80
C SER A 4 -9.75 19.63 -28.89
N LEU A 5 -10.62 18.69 -28.52
CA LEU A 5 -12.08 18.88 -28.54
C LEU A 5 -12.55 19.80 -27.41
N GLU A 6 -11.95 19.70 -26.23
CA GLU A 6 -12.25 20.58 -25.10
C GLU A 6 -11.82 22.03 -25.37
N LEU A 7 -10.72 22.21 -26.12
CA LEU A 7 -10.24 23.55 -26.52
C LEU A 7 -11.19 24.25 -27.48
N ILE A 8 -11.94 23.53 -28.31
CA ILE A 8 -12.90 24.10 -29.27
C ILE A 8 -13.99 24.89 -28.54
N SER A 9 -14.58 24.34 -27.49
CA SER A 9 -15.59 25.05 -26.69
C SER A 9 -15.02 26.32 -26.07
N PHE A 10 -13.78 26.27 -25.56
CA PHE A 10 -13.10 27.43 -25.03
C PHE A 10 -12.80 28.49 -26.09
N LEU A 11 -12.52 28.08 -27.32
CA LEU A 11 -12.24 29.00 -28.43
C LEU A 11 -13.51 29.57 -29.08
N SER A 12 -14.61 28.80 -29.12
CA SER A 12 -15.87 29.20 -29.76
C SER A 12 -16.76 30.06 -28.86
N GLU A 13 -16.66 29.92 -27.52
CA GLU A 13 -17.50 30.62 -26.55
C GLU A 13 -16.73 31.77 -25.87
N PRO A 14 -16.97 33.04 -26.25
CA PRO A 14 -16.26 34.19 -25.69
C PRO A 14 -16.40 34.31 -24.16
N GLU A 15 -17.49 33.81 -23.59
CA GLU A 15 -17.73 33.85 -22.15
C GLU A 15 -16.77 32.97 -21.35
N PHE A 16 -16.18 31.92 -21.95
CA PHE A 16 -15.15 31.11 -21.33
C PHE A 16 -13.77 31.77 -21.33
N ARG A 17 -13.60 32.86 -22.10
CA ARG A 17 -12.35 33.64 -22.18
C ARG A 17 -12.24 34.74 -21.13
N ARG A 18 -13.03 34.67 -20.07
CA ARG A 18 -12.98 35.65 -18.98
C ARG A 18 -11.60 35.65 -18.34
N PRO A 19 -11.09 36.81 -17.90
CA PRO A 19 -9.88 36.86 -17.12
C PRO A 19 -10.01 35.91 -15.92
N LEU A 20 -9.00 35.07 -15.72
CA LEU A 20 -8.98 34.25 -14.52
C LEU A 20 -8.95 35.14 -13.29
N PRO A 21 -9.66 34.77 -12.21
CA PRO A 21 -9.57 35.50 -10.97
C PRO A 21 -8.11 35.51 -10.47
N PRO A 22 -7.72 36.51 -9.65
CA PRO A 22 -6.40 36.54 -9.05
C PRO A 22 -6.09 35.20 -8.39
N SER A 23 -4.86 34.70 -8.59
CA SER A 23 -4.41 33.45 -7.96
C SER A 23 -4.50 33.58 -6.45
N ALA A 24 -5.30 32.76 -5.80
CA ALA A 24 -5.31 32.64 -4.35
C ALA A 24 -4.12 31.77 -3.89
N PRO A 25 -3.47 32.13 -2.76
CA PRO A 25 -2.44 31.28 -2.20
C PRO A 25 -3.00 29.90 -1.85
N LEU A 26 -2.26 28.84 -2.20
CA LEU A 26 -2.67 27.48 -1.86
C LEU A 26 -2.67 27.30 -0.33
N PRO A 27 -3.70 26.63 0.24
CA PRO A 27 -3.72 26.34 1.66
C PRO A 27 -2.51 25.51 2.06
N THR A 28 -1.82 25.96 3.10
CA THR A 28 -0.59 25.31 3.61
C THR A 28 -0.80 24.53 4.90
N ASP A 29 -1.99 24.61 5.48
CA ASP A 29 -2.35 23.92 6.72
C ASP A 29 -3.78 23.41 6.64
N TYR A 30 -3.94 22.10 6.49
CA TYR A 30 -5.25 21.42 6.47
C TYR A 30 -5.12 19.91 6.64
N SER A 31 -6.21 19.30 7.07
CA SER A 31 -6.44 17.85 7.06
C SER A 31 -7.84 17.59 6.53
N ARG A 32 -7.99 16.80 5.46
CA ARG A 32 -9.27 16.57 4.80
C ARG A 32 -9.40 15.17 4.25
N LEU A 33 -10.55 14.54 4.52
CA LEU A 33 -10.99 13.30 3.88
C LEU A 33 -11.84 13.65 2.65
N PHE A 34 -11.48 13.06 1.52
CA PHE A 34 -12.22 13.10 0.27
C PHE A 34 -12.90 11.74 0.08
N SER A 35 -14.10 11.60 0.62
CA SER A 35 -14.81 10.31 0.71
C SER A 35 -15.06 9.67 -0.65
N TYR A 36 -15.41 10.48 -1.67
CA TYR A 36 -15.65 9.97 -3.03
C TYR A 36 -14.40 9.34 -3.66
N SER A 37 -13.23 9.89 -3.38
CA SER A 37 -11.95 9.40 -3.92
C SER A 37 -11.22 8.44 -2.97
N SER A 38 -11.82 8.10 -1.85
CA SER A 38 -11.24 7.24 -0.80
C SER A 38 -9.82 7.64 -0.41
N LEU A 39 -9.58 8.95 -0.27
CA LEU A 39 -8.29 9.50 0.11
C LEU A 39 -8.41 10.56 1.20
N ALA A 40 -7.40 10.62 2.07
CA ALA A 40 -7.20 11.74 2.97
C ALA A 40 -5.91 12.48 2.62
N ARG A 41 -5.96 13.80 2.72
CA ARG A 41 -4.80 14.66 2.49
C ARG A 41 -4.54 15.52 3.72
N VAL A 42 -3.28 15.51 4.16
CA VAL A 42 -2.80 16.35 5.25
C VAL A 42 -1.66 17.24 4.76
N ARG A 43 -1.68 18.50 5.13
CA ARG A 43 -0.59 19.43 4.86
C ARG A 43 -0.30 20.27 6.10
N ARG A 44 0.98 20.44 6.41
CA ARG A 44 1.51 21.31 7.46
C ARG A 44 2.73 22.05 6.90
N GLY A 45 2.51 23.24 6.38
CA GLY A 45 3.54 24.02 5.72
C GLY A 45 4.16 23.26 4.53
N SER A 46 5.46 22.95 4.64
CA SER A 46 6.21 22.21 3.62
C SER A 46 6.01 20.69 3.67
N ARG A 47 5.42 20.16 4.73
CA ARG A 47 5.14 18.74 4.90
C ARG A 47 3.77 18.38 4.36
N SER A 48 3.67 17.26 3.68
CA SER A 48 2.38 16.78 3.21
C SER A 48 2.32 15.26 3.14
N ALA A 49 1.16 14.71 3.46
CA ALA A 49 0.89 13.28 3.36
C ALA A 49 -0.42 13.01 2.63
N THR A 50 -0.48 11.84 2.01
CA THR A 50 -1.72 11.28 1.44
C THR A 50 -1.92 9.88 1.99
N ILE A 51 -3.13 9.59 2.42
CA ILE A 51 -3.58 8.27 2.88
C ILE A 51 -4.62 7.79 1.87
N LEU A 52 -4.51 6.55 1.41
CA LEU A 52 -5.35 6.00 0.35
C LEU A 52 -5.99 4.68 0.75
N ALA A 53 -7.24 4.50 0.39
CA ALA A 53 -7.88 3.20 0.26
C ALA A 53 -8.19 2.92 -1.20
N GLY A 54 -8.40 1.63 -1.56
CA GLY A 54 -8.55 1.20 -2.94
C GLY A 54 -7.26 1.29 -3.77
N ASN A 55 -6.10 1.38 -3.10
CA ASN A 55 -4.80 1.54 -3.76
C ASN A 55 -3.71 0.79 -3.01
N THR A 56 -2.73 0.26 -3.73
CA THR A 56 -1.59 -0.44 -3.13
C THR A 56 -0.63 0.50 -2.38
N THR A 57 -0.63 1.79 -2.70
CA THR A 57 0.03 2.83 -1.91
C THR A 57 -0.90 3.28 -0.80
N LEU A 58 -0.71 2.75 0.40
CA LEU A 58 -1.48 3.14 1.57
C LEU A 58 -1.21 4.59 2.01
N PHE A 59 0.06 4.97 1.98
CA PHE A 59 0.54 6.25 2.54
C PHE A 59 1.71 6.78 1.72
N SER A 60 1.76 8.08 1.53
CA SER A 60 2.92 8.79 1.00
C SER A 60 3.19 10.05 1.82
N PHE A 61 4.45 10.47 1.90
CA PHE A 61 4.86 11.63 2.68
C PHE A 61 5.96 12.42 1.97
N ARG A 62 5.87 13.73 2.07
CA ARG A 62 6.90 14.65 1.57
C ARG A 62 7.28 15.66 2.63
N ASN A 63 8.56 15.89 2.76
CA ASN A 63 9.15 17.03 3.41
C ASN A 63 10.03 17.74 2.38
N ARG A 64 9.46 18.73 1.68
CA ARG A 64 10.11 19.45 0.56
C ARG A 64 10.69 18.49 -0.51
N ASN A 65 12.05 18.37 -0.59
CA ASN A 65 12.74 17.50 -1.55
C ASN A 65 12.75 16.04 -1.13
N ALA A 66 12.74 15.76 0.16
CA ALA A 66 12.67 14.39 0.66
C ALA A 66 11.27 13.80 0.44
N ALA A 67 11.21 12.63 -0.21
CA ALA A 67 9.96 11.96 -0.55
C ALA A 67 9.97 10.47 -0.21
N LEU A 68 9.05 10.09 0.66
CA LEU A 68 8.56 8.73 0.82
C LEU A 68 7.37 8.57 -0.12
N GLU A 69 7.59 7.90 -1.25
CA GLU A 69 6.61 7.81 -2.33
C GLU A 69 5.50 6.84 -2.04
N ALA A 70 5.82 5.75 -1.31
CA ALA A 70 4.83 4.78 -0.89
C ALA A 70 5.21 4.11 0.43
N VAL A 71 4.22 3.93 1.30
CA VAL A 71 4.18 2.86 2.31
C VAL A 71 3.17 1.86 1.82
N ARG A 72 3.59 0.62 1.63
CA ARG A 72 2.73 -0.47 1.20
C ARG A 72 3.11 -1.75 1.92
N PHE A 73 2.20 -2.68 2.04
CA PHE A 73 2.54 -3.98 2.61
C PHE A 73 1.74 -5.11 1.98
N ALA A 74 2.27 -6.30 2.14
CA ALA A 74 1.63 -7.52 1.72
C ALA A 74 1.80 -8.61 2.76
N THR A 75 0.89 -9.56 2.73
CA THR A 75 0.92 -10.78 3.52
C THR A 75 0.95 -11.99 2.58
N ALA A 76 1.58 -13.10 2.98
CA ALA A 76 1.60 -14.33 2.17
C ALA A 76 0.25 -15.07 2.26
N PHE A 77 -0.88 -14.35 2.19
CA PHE A 77 -2.22 -14.89 2.39
C PHE A 77 -2.86 -15.31 1.06
N PHE A 78 -2.78 -16.60 0.72
CA PHE A 78 -3.40 -17.21 -0.47
C PHE A 78 -3.07 -16.51 -1.80
N GLY A 79 -1.94 -15.78 -1.88
CA GLY A 79 -1.52 -15.03 -3.06
C GLY A 79 -2.35 -13.78 -3.36
N LYS A 80 -3.18 -13.32 -2.43
CA LYS A 80 -4.01 -12.11 -2.53
C LYS A 80 -3.83 -11.14 -1.36
N GLY A 81 -2.74 -11.29 -0.62
CA GLY A 81 -2.47 -10.51 0.58
C GLY A 81 -1.82 -9.14 0.32
N GLN A 82 -1.76 -8.65 -0.93
CA GLN A 82 -1.38 -7.26 -1.17
C GLN A 82 -2.44 -6.35 -0.56
N PHE A 83 -2.02 -5.47 0.34
CA PHE A 83 -2.92 -4.50 0.96
C PHE A 83 -3.30 -3.42 -0.04
N THR A 84 -4.59 -3.15 -0.15
CA THR A 84 -5.17 -2.06 -0.94
C THR A 84 -6.08 -1.17 -0.13
N GLY A 85 -6.58 -1.68 1.01
CA GLY A 85 -7.58 -1.02 1.84
C GLY A 85 -8.97 -1.02 1.19
N ASP A 86 -9.95 -1.64 1.83
CA ASP A 86 -11.33 -1.66 1.34
C ASP A 86 -12.05 -0.34 1.66
N THR A 87 -11.71 0.26 2.81
CA THR A 87 -12.36 1.47 3.33
C THR A 87 -11.36 2.41 3.98
N ILE A 88 -11.68 3.71 3.98
CA ILE A 88 -11.00 4.75 4.77
C ILE A 88 -12.05 5.58 5.51
N GLU A 89 -11.83 5.81 6.78
CA GLU A 89 -12.69 6.64 7.63
C GLU A 89 -11.86 7.60 8.50
N ALA A 90 -12.40 8.77 8.78
CA ALA A 90 -11.84 9.66 9.80
C ALA A 90 -12.36 9.23 11.18
N ARG A 91 -11.44 8.96 12.11
CA ARG A 91 -11.77 8.48 13.44
C ARG A 91 -10.75 8.94 14.47
N ASP A 92 -11.21 9.41 15.62
CA ASP A 92 -10.38 9.77 16.79
C ASP A 92 -9.21 10.71 16.44
N GLY A 93 -9.48 11.70 15.58
CA GLY A 93 -8.48 12.68 15.15
C GLY A 93 -7.45 12.15 14.14
N GLY A 94 -7.65 10.97 13.60
CA GLY A 94 -6.83 10.34 12.58
C GLY A 94 -7.65 9.70 11.46
N TYR A 95 -7.02 8.79 10.73
CA TYR A 95 -7.63 8.03 9.65
C TYR A 95 -7.42 6.54 9.86
N VAL A 96 -8.44 5.74 9.59
CA VAL A 96 -8.38 4.27 9.70
C VAL A 96 -8.66 3.67 8.34
N VAL A 97 -7.76 2.81 7.88
CA VAL A 97 -7.89 2.04 6.62
C VAL A 97 -8.00 0.57 6.99
N ARG A 98 -8.98 -0.14 6.42
CA ARG A 98 -9.27 -1.55 6.72
C ARG A 98 -9.28 -2.39 5.46
N GLN A 99 -8.89 -3.65 5.62
CA GLN A 99 -9.05 -4.68 4.60
C GLN A 99 -9.32 -6.02 5.25
N SER A 100 -10.30 -6.75 4.72
CA SER A 100 -10.63 -8.11 5.16
C SER A 100 -10.43 -9.10 4.02
N LEU A 101 -9.76 -10.21 4.31
CA LEU A 101 -9.47 -11.26 3.34
C LEU A 101 -9.97 -12.61 3.84
N GLU A 102 -10.48 -13.42 2.93
CA GLU A 102 -10.84 -14.82 3.18
C GLU A 102 -10.09 -15.73 2.21
N GLY A 103 -9.65 -16.88 2.70
CA GLY A 103 -8.98 -17.91 1.91
C GLY A 103 -9.43 -19.29 2.32
N PRO A 104 -10.22 -20.00 1.50
CA PRO A 104 -10.60 -21.38 1.79
C PRO A 104 -9.49 -22.34 1.38
N TYR A 105 -9.29 -23.39 2.14
CA TYR A 105 -8.69 -24.61 1.64
C TYR A 105 -9.72 -25.41 0.85
N PHE A 106 -9.28 -26.18 -0.11
CA PHE A 106 -10.13 -27.00 -0.95
C PHE A 106 -9.89 -28.48 -0.66
N GLN A 107 -11.00 -29.23 -0.52
CA GLN A 107 -10.94 -30.68 -0.41
C GLN A 107 -10.41 -31.29 -1.72
N PRO A 108 -9.80 -32.49 -1.70
CA PRO A 108 -9.54 -33.27 -2.89
C PRO A 108 -10.82 -33.48 -3.70
N LEU A 109 -10.68 -33.68 -5.02
CA LEU A 109 -11.80 -34.12 -5.84
C LEU A 109 -12.26 -35.50 -5.39
N THR A 110 -13.58 -35.72 -5.40
CA THR A 110 -14.13 -37.05 -5.17
C THR A 110 -13.83 -37.98 -6.35
N LYS A 111 -14.01 -39.29 -6.16
CA LYS A 111 -13.81 -40.28 -7.24
C LYS A 111 -14.74 -40.00 -8.43
N GLU A 112 -15.98 -39.63 -8.15
CA GLU A 112 -16.99 -39.27 -9.16
C GLU A 112 -16.57 -38.04 -9.95
N GLN A 113 -16.11 -36.98 -9.27
CA GLN A 113 -15.62 -35.74 -9.89
C GLN A 113 -14.36 -35.98 -10.76
N ILE A 114 -13.54 -36.95 -10.38
CA ILE A 114 -12.37 -37.37 -11.18
C ILE A 114 -12.85 -38.13 -12.42
N ALA A 115 -13.83 -39.02 -12.27
CA ALA A 115 -14.35 -39.82 -13.38
C ALA A 115 -15.04 -39.00 -14.46
N ASP A 116 -15.72 -37.89 -14.08
CA ASP A 116 -16.35 -36.94 -15.01
C ASP A 116 -15.36 -36.23 -15.94
N GLY A 117 -14.07 -36.17 -15.57
CA GLY A 117 -13.02 -35.53 -16.37
C GLY A 117 -13.13 -33.99 -16.51
N GLU A 118 -14.12 -33.38 -15.90
CA GLU A 118 -14.32 -31.92 -15.97
C GLU A 118 -13.10 -31.12 -15.50
N HIS A 119 -12.35 -31.64 -14.52
CA HIS A 119 -11.15 -31.03 -13.97
C HIS A 119 -9.97 -30.96 -14.95
N THR A 120 -10.03 -31.73 -16.06
CA THR A 120 -8.97 -31.78 -17.10
C THR A 120 -9.30 -30.91 -18.30
N LYS A 121 -10.48 -30.29 -18.35
CA LYS A 121 -10.86 -29.41 -19.47
C LYS A 121 -9.90 -28.24 -19.60
N MET A 122 -9.45 -28.02 -20.82
CA MET A 122 -8.57 -26.90 -21.17
C MET A 122 -9.41 -25.68 -21.55
N ALA A 123 -8.99 -24.50 -21.10
CA ALA A 123 -9.51 -23.24 -21.61
C ALA A 123 -9.00 -22.97 -23.03
N PRO A 124 -9.66 -22.11 -23.82
CA PRO A 124 -9.21 -21.79 -25.18
C PRO A 124 -7.78 -21.26 -25.27
N ASN A 125 -7.25 -20.71 -24.20
CA ASN A 125 -5.85 -20.22 -24.11
C ASN A 125 -4.82 -21.32 -23.80
N GLY A 126 -5.21 -22.61 -23.79
CA GLY A 126 -4.33 -23.73 -23.50
C GLY A 126 -3.98 -23.96 -22.04
N THR A 127 -4.61 -23.22 -21.10
CA THR A 127 -4.47 -23.49 -19.67
C THR A 127 -5.59 -24.41 -19.16
N LEU A 128 -5.37 -25.10 -18.03
CA LEU A 128 -6.45 -25.84 -17.38
C LEU A 128 -7.54 -24.84 -16.94
N ALA A 129 -8.72 -24.96 -17.52
CA ALA A 129 -9.82 -24.01 -17.40
C ALA A 129 -10.19 -23.74 -15.93
N ASN A 130 -10.00 -24.70 -15.05
CA ASN A 130 -10.48 -24.57 -13.67
C ASN A 130 -9.64 -25.34 -12.63
N SER A 131 -8.59 -26.07 -13.03
CA SER A 131 -7.84 -26.99 -12.15
C SER A 131 -8.73 -27.75 -11.13
N GLY A 132 -9.99 -27.96 -11.48
CA GLY A 132 -11.03 -28.57 -10.64
C GLY A 132 -11.41 -27.75 -9.40
N ARG A 133 -10.94 -26.53 -9.22
CA ARG A 133 -11.18 -25.73 -7.99
C ARG A 133 -12.66 -25.47 -7.74
N ALA A 134 -13.44 -25.16 -8.79
CA ALA A 134 -14.88 -24.92 -8.65
C ALA A 134 -15.67 -26.17 -8.27
N LEU A 135 -15.13 -27.35 -8.57
CA LEU A 135 -15.76 -28.65 -8.25
C LEU A 135 -15.44 -29.13 -6.83
N ARG A 136 -14.38 -28.57 -6.21
CA ARG A 136 -13.93 -29.02 -4.89
C ARG A 136 -14.76 -28.43 -3.76
N GLY A 137 -15.08 -29.23 -2.78
CA GLY A 137 -15.62 -28.73 -1.51
C GLY A 137 -14.64 -27.79 -0.83
N ARG A 138 -15.14 -26.75 -0.19
CA ARG A 138 -14.35 -25.83 0.63
C ARG A 138 -14.26 -26.32 2.06
N SER A 139 -13.08 -26.22 2.65
CA SER A 139 -12.85 -26.50 4.07
C SER A 139 -11.95 -25.43 4.68
N ASN A 140 -11.98 -25.32 6.02
CA ASN A 140 -11.07 -24.46 6.78
C ASN A 140 -10.95 -23.08 6.19
N LEU A 141 -12.01 -22.28 6.27
CA LEU A 141 -12.00 -20.88 5.85
C LEU A 141 -11.04 -20.10 6.74
N CYS A 142 -9.90 -19.71 6.18
CA CYS A 142 -8.97 -18.81 6.83
C CYS A 142 -9.40 -17.37 6.61
N GLN A 143 -9.21 -16.55 7.61
CA GLN A 143 -9.51 -15.11 7.56
C GLN A 143 -8.28 -14.31 7.96
N LEU A 144 -8.14 -13.12 7.40
CA LEU A 144 -7.13 -12.15 7.75
C LEU A 144 -7.75 -10.75 7.70
N GLU A 145 -7.65 -10.03 8.80
CA GLU A 145 -8.05 -8.64 8.90
C GLU A 145 -6.82 -7.76 9.09
N ALA A 146 -6.72 -6.70 8.32
CA ALA A 146 -5.68 -5.69 8.43
C ALA A 146 -6.30 -4.33 8.69
N VAL A 147 -5.85 -3.68 9.76
CA VAL A 147 -6.28 -2.34 10.17
C VAL A 147 -5.04 -1.48 10.28
N VAL A 148 -5.05 -0.34 9.58
CA VAL A 148 -4.00 0.66 9.70
C VAL A 148 -4.60 1.96 10.19
N THR A 149 -4.11 2.44 11.33
CA THR A 149 -4.49 3.74 11.90
C THR A 149 -3.37 4.74 11.64
N VAL A 150 -3.72 5.87 11.04
CA VAL A 150 -2.79 6.97 10.75
C VAL A 150 -3.16 8.17 11.60
N LYS A 151 -2.26 8.57 12.50
CA LYS A 151 -2.39 9.76 13.34
C LYS A 151 -1.37 10.80 12.92
N GLU A 152 -1.75 12.07 12.96
CA GLU A 152 -0.86 13.19 12.65
C GLU A 152 -0.74 14.11 13.85
N LYS A 153 0.49 14.57 14.09
CA LYS A 153 0.77 15.63 15.06
C LYS A 153 1.94 16.48 14.56
N ASP A 154 1.71 17.75 14.36
CA ASP A 154 2.72 18.76 13.97
C ASP A 154 3.52 18.36 12.71
N GLY A 155 2.84 17.77 11.72
CA GLY A 155 3.44 17.31 10.48
C GLY A 155 4.30 16.04 10.62
N ARG A 156 4.17 15.32 11.72
CA ARG A 156 4.71 13.97 11.93
C ARG A 156 3.56 12.97 11.94
N PHE A 157 3.83 11.78 11.46
CA PHE A 157 2.82 10.75 11.30
C PHE A 157 3.20 9.51 12.07
N ARG A 158 2.20 8.89 12.70
CA ARG A 158 2.30 7.57 13.30
C ARG A 158 1.33 6.64 12.61
N LEU A 159 1.85 5.58 12.01
CA LEU A 159 1.10 4.51 11.37
C LEU A 159 1.11 3.30 12.31
N GLU A 160 -0.06 2.87 12.76
CA GLU A 160 -0.24 1.70 13.62
C GLU A 160 -0.86 0.58 12.79
N PHE A 161 -0.16 -0.53 12.65
CA PHE A 161 -0.56 -1.72 11.89
C PHE A 161 -1.04 -2.80 12.85
N VAL A 162 -2.22 -3.33 12.62
CA VAL A 162 -2.78 -4.50 13.30
C VAL A 162 -3.26 -5.46 12.24
N ILE A 163 -2.61 -6.64 12.13
CA ILE A 163 -2.96 -7.68 11.15
C ILE A 163 -3.18 -8.97 11.94
N GLU A 164 -4.42 -9.45 11.94
CA GLU A 164 -4.87 -10.57 12.78
C GLU A 164 -5.75 -11.55 11.99
N GLY A 165 -5.96 -12.73 12.55
CA GLY A 165 -6.76 -13.81 11.98
C GLY A 165 -5.94 -15.08 11.87
N THR A 166 -5.59 -15.52 10.66
CA THR A 166 -4.71 -16.68 10.47
C THR A 166 -3.30 -16.38 10.99
N ASN A 167 -2.80 -17.23 11.88
CA ASN A 167 -1.48 -17.06 12.50
C ASN A 167 -0.33 -17.44 11.55
N GLU A 168 0.87 -16.96 11.86
CA GLU A 168 2.13 -17.30 11.18
C GLU A 168 2.12 -17.02 9.67
N VAL A 169 1.34 -16.02 9.25
CA VAL A 169 1.37 -15.52 7.88
C VAL A 169 2.48 -14.47 7.76
N PRO A 170 3.47 -14.65 6.87
CA PRO A 170 4.52 -13.65 6.66
C PRO A 170 3.96 -12.32 6.19
N VAL A 171 4.47 -11.23 6.80
CA VAL A 171 4.15 -9.84 6.49
C VAL A 171 5.42 -9.13 6.05
N ALA A 172 5.35 -8.41 4.93
CA ALA A 172 6.40 -7.50 4.49
C ALA A 172 5.83 -6.10 4.28
N LEU A 173 6.32 -5.14 5.06
CA LEU A 173 6.01 -3.72 4.96
C LEU A 173 7.16 -3.03 4.22
N GLU A 174 6.86 -2.28 3.17
CA GLU A 174 7.82 -1.56 2.33
C GLU A 174 7.63 -0.05 2.46
N LEU A 175 8.71 0.64 2.74
CA LEU A 175 8.83 2.09 2.65
C LEU A 175 9.64 2.41 1.40
N ALA A 176 9.00 2.97 0.39
CA ALA A 176 9.62 3.27 -0.89
C ALA A 176 9.98 4.75 -0.98
N PHE A 177 11.27 5.03 -1.03
CA PHE A 177 11.81 6.37 -1.16
C PHE A 177 12.23 6.67 -2.60
N ARG A 178 12.19 7.94 -2.96
CA ARG A 178 12.63 8.42 -4.26
C ARG A 178 14.12 8.13 -4.49
N HIS A 179 14.49 7.88 -5.75
CA HIS A 179 15.89 7.77 -6.14
C HIS A 179 16.71 9.05 -5.86
N GLY A 180 18.02 8.88 -5.70
CA GLY A 180 18.97 9.98 -5.58
C GLY A 180 19.15 10.58 -4.20
N GLY A 181 18.44 10.06 -3.19
CA GLY A 181 18.69 10.37 -1.78
C GLY A 181 19.73 9.45 -1.14
N LYS A 182 19.95 9.65 0.16
CA LYS A 182 20.84 8.83 1.00
C LYS A 182 20.07 8.21 2.14
N LEU A 183 20.20 6.90 2.31
CA LEU A 183 19.66 6.15 3.45
C LEU A 183 20.74 5.92 4.49
N GLN A 184 20.37 6.04 5.78
CA GLN A 184 21.21 5.75 6.94
C GLN A 184 20.40 4.97 7.96
N GLY A 185 21.09 4.16 8.79
CA GLY A 185 20.47 3.34 9.84
C GLY A 185 19.71 2.12 9.30
N VAL A 186 20.00 1.69 8.08
CA VAL A 186 19.41 0.53 7.41
C VAL A 186 20.51 -0.42 6.92
N ASP A 187 20.22 -1.71 6.83
CA ASP A 187 21.14 -2.73 6.32
C ASP A 187 20.78 -3.09 4.88
N PRO A 188 21.76 -3.23 3.96
CA PRO A 188 21.48 -3.72 2.62
C PRO A 188 20.83 -5.10 2.64
N LEU A 189 19.82 -5.31 1.79
CA LEU A 189 19.19 -6.60 1.58
C LEU A 189 19.96 -7.37 0.49
N PRO A 190 20.60 -8.49 0.81
CA PRO A 190 21.40 -9.25 -0.16
C PRO A 190 20.59 -9.64 -1.38
N GLY A 191 21.15 -9.42 -2.58
CA GLY A 191 20.53 -9.79 -3.85
C GLY A 191 19.39 -8.89 -4.33
N VAL A 192 19.11 -7.79 -3.63
CA VAL A 192 18.05 -6.84 -4.00
C VAL A 192 18.66 -5.44 -4.20
N THR A 193 18.72 -4.99 -5.44
CA THR A 193 19.21 -3.64 -5.75
C THR A 193 18.31 -2.58 -5.10
N ASP A 194 18.94 -1.60 -4.43
CA ASP A 194 18.24 -0.55 -3.68
C ASP A 194 17.21 -1.08 -2.66
N GLY A 195 17.46 -2.29 -2.15
CA GLY A 195 16.68 -2.92 -1.10
C GLY A 195 17.42 -2.93 0.23
N TYR A 196 16.72 -2.59 1.30
CA TYR A 196 17.28 -2.46 2.65
C TYR A 196 16.33 -3.03 3.69
N LEU A 197 16.88 -3.38 4.86
CA LEU A 197 16.13 -3.80 6.03
C LEU A 197 16.32 -2.78 7.16
N LEU A 198 15.26 -2.41 7.85
CA LEU A 198 15.32 -1.67 9.11
C LEU A 198 15.09 -2.64 10.27
N ARG A 199 16.18 -3.16 10.85
CA ARG A 199 16.11 -4.19 11.91
C ARG A 199 15.64 -3.65 13.25
N SER A 200 16.11 -2.47 13.61
CA SER A 200 15.76 -1.81 14.88
C SER A 200 16.05 -0.32 14.79
N GLY A 201 15.64 0.44 15.80
CA GLY A 201 15.92 1.86 15.87
C GLY A 201 15.26 2.65 14.75
N LYS A 202 15.89 3.73 14.31
CA LYS A 202 15.38 4.64 13.30
C LYS A 202 16.25 4.63 12.06
N GLY A 203 15.60 4.68 10.89
CA GLY A 203 16.21 5.01 9.62
C GLY A 203 16.06 6.50 9.31
N ARG A 204 16.93 7.00 8.42
CA ARG A 204 16.93 8.38 7.94
C ARG A 204 17.12 8.38 6.44
N TYR A 205 16.26 9.09 5.73
CA TYR A 205 16.38 9.36 4.31
C TYR A 205 16.63 10.86 4.11
N GLU A 206 17.64 11.22 3.33
CA GLU A 206 18.02 12.60 3.03
C GLU A 206 18.04 12.87 1.53
N SER A 207 17.42 13.95 1.09
CA SER A 207 17.45 14.40 -0.30
C SER A 207 17.37 15.93 -0.36
N GLY A 208 18.30 16.58 -1.09
CA GLY A 208 18.35 18.02 -1.26
C GLY A 208 18.45 18.81 0.06
N GLY A 209 19.07 18.23 1.09
CA GLY A 209 19.18 18.83 2.43
C GLY A 209 17.96 18.65 3.32
N ASP A 210 16.88 18.07 2.82
CA ASP A 210 15.67 17.76 3.59
C ASP A 210 15.71 16.30 4.05
N VAL A 211 15.08 16.03 5.20
CA VAL A 211 15.20 14.74 5.90
C VAL A 211 13.82 14.17 6.19
N ILE A 212 13.72 12.85 6.09
CA ILE A 212 12.62 12.04 6.64
C ILE A 212 13.24 11.01 7.59
N GLU A 213 12.84 11.06 8.86
CA GLU A 213 13.14 10.00 9.83
C GLU A 213 11.97 9.02 9.88
N PHE A 214 12.27 7.74 10.04
CA PHE A 214 11.26 6.68 10.10
C PHE A 214 11.70 5.53 11.02
N GLY A 215 10.76 4.86 11.63
CA GLY A 215 10.98 3.76 12.57
C GLY A 215 9.98 3.74 13.72
N PRO A 216 10.14 2.82 14.68
CA PRO A 216 11.23 1.87 14.85
C PRO A 216 11.22 0.73 13.82
N GLY A 217 12.40 0.13 13.64
CA GLY A 217 12.58 -1.04 12.80
C GLY A 217 12.11 -2.34 13.45
N ARG A 218 11.81 -3.34 12.60
CA ARG A 218 11.49 -4.71 12.99
C ARG A 218 11.76 -5.66 11.83
N VAL A 219 12.55 -6.71 12.02
CA VAL A 219 12.83 -7.74 11.01
C VAL A 219 12.83 -9.11 11.68
N GLU A 220 11.81 -9.89 11.40
CA GLU A 220 11.68 -11.27 11.88
C GLU A 220 12.10 -12.30 10.80
N HIS A 221 12.05 -11.90 9.54
CA HIS A 221 12.50 -12.70 8.40
C HIS A 221 13.01 -11.82 7.26
N THR A 222 13.74 -12.40 6.32
CA THR A 222 14.30 -11.68 5.16
C THR A 222 13.49 -11.86 3.87
N TYR A 223 12.36 -12.57 3.94
CA TYR A 223 11.45 -12.78 2.81
C TYR A 223 10.60 -11.52 2.58
N THR A 224 11.08 -10.61 1.74
CA THR A 224 10.41 -9.33 1.46
C THR A 224 9.43 -9.41 0.28
N GLN A 225 9.67 -10.32 -0.67
CA GLN A 225 8.77 -10.59 -1.79
C GLN A 225 7.80 -11.72 -1.42
N VAL A 226 6.90 -11.46 -0.45
CA VAL A 226 5.91 -12.45 -0.01
C VAL A 226 4.95 -12.82 -1.15
N ARG A 227 4.41 -14.06 -1.11
CA ARG A 227 3.53 -14.55 -2.17
C ARG A 227 2.29 -13.64 -2.34
N GLY A 228 2.12 -13.08 -3.53
CA GLY A 228 1.02 -12.17 -3.85
C GLY A 228 1.37 -10.70 -3.68
N ALA A 229 2.57 -10.38 -3.19
CA ALA A 229 3.07 -9.02 -3.18
C ALA A 229 3.38 -8.53 -4.60
N LEU A 230 3.19 -7.24 -4.82
CA LEU A 230 3.71 -6.57 -6.01
C LEU A 230 5.24 -6.59 -6.01
N PRO A 231 5.88 -6.47 -7.17
CA PRO A 231 7.33 -6.26 -7.24
C PRO A 231 7.77 -5.06 -6.39
N LYS A 232 9.03 -5.09 -5.91
CA LYS A 232 9.64 -3.96 -5.21
C LYS A 232 9.38 -2.66 -5.98
N TRP A 233 9.09 -1.59 -5.25
CA TRP A 233 8.92 -0.26 -5.84
C TRP A 233 10.17 0.16 -6.62
N ASP A 234 9.97 0.92 -7.69
CA ASP A 234 11.07 1.55 -8.41
C ASP A 234 11.59 2.73 -7.58
N GLY A 235 12.70 2.51 -6.89
CA GLY A 235 13.30 3.43 -5.92
C GLY A 235 14.07 2.68 -4.85
N MET A 236 14.42 3.40 -3.80
CA MET A 236 15.09 2.85 -2.62
C MET A 236 14.04 2.31 -1.65
N SER A 237 14.00 1.00 -1.43
CA SER A 237 12.98 0.36 -0.57
C SER A 237 13.58 -0.12 0.74
N VAL A 238 12.97 0.29 1.84
CA VAL A 238 13.30 -0.19 3.19
C VAL A 238 12.18 -1.09 3.68
N PHE A 239 12.51 -2.31 4.10
CA PHE A 239 11.55 -3.29 4.54
C PHE A 239 11.57 -3.50 6.05
N LEU A 240 10.36 -3.66 6.61
CA LEU A 240 10.10 -4.22 7.93
C LEU A 240 9.31 -5.51 7.71
N THR A 241 9.60 -6.54 8.50
CA THR A 241 8.98 -7.85 8.34
C THR A 241 8.53 -8.45 9.67
N GLY A 242 7.54 -9.32 9.59
CA GLY A 242 7.07 -10.08 10.75
C GLY A 242 6.06 -11.16 10.37
N MET A 243 5.47 -11.77 11.38
CA MET A 243 4.45 -12.81 11.24
C MET A 243 3.15 -12.36 11.91
N THR A 244 2.01 -12.84 11.43
CA THR A 244 0.73 -12.63 12.12
C THR A 244 0.61 -13.52 13.37
N PRO A 245 -0.02 -13.01 14.45
CA PRO A 245 -0.59 -11.67 14.58
C PRO A 245 0.51 -10.60 14.57
N PHE A 246 0.38 -9.65 13.64
CA PHE A 246 1.38 -8.61 13.45
C PHE A 246 0.88 -7.28 14.01
N ARG A 247 1.61 -6.73 14.97
CA ARG A 247 1.36 -5.40 15.53
C ARG A 247 2.64 -4.59 15.45
N ALA A 248 2.60 -3.47 14.75
CA ALA A 248 3.73 -2.56 14.60
C ALA A 248 3.25 -1.12 14.61
N ALA A 249 4.11 -0.23 15.05
CA ALA A 249 3.93 1.21 14.92
C ALA A 249 5.15 1.79 14.20
N LEU A 250 4.90 2.68 13.25
CA LEU A 250 5.90 3.35 12.45
C LEU A 250 5.71 4.85 12.57
N ASP A 251 6.69 5.54 13.10
CA ASP A 251 6.72 7.00 13.14
C ASP A 251 7.46 7.52 11.90
N ILE A 252 6.93 8.57 11.25
CA ILE A 252 7.46 9.21 10.04
C ILE A 252 7.41 10.72 10.21
N GLY A 253 8.58 11.41 10.00
CA GLY A 253 8.59 12.87 10.11
C GLY A 253 9.89 13.57 9.77
#